data_184eaf605a27de283d320d11bed00db7
#
_entry.id   184eaf605a27de283d320d11bed00db7
#
_cell.length_a   1.000
_cell.length_b   1.000
_cell.length_c   1.000
_cell.angle_alpha   90.00
_cell.angle_beta   90.00
_cell.angle_gamma   90.00
#
_symmetry.space_group_name_H-M   'P 1'
#
loop_
_entity.id
_entity.type
_entity.pdbx_description
1 polymer ?
#
loop_
_entity_poly.entity_id
_entity_poly.type
_entity_poly.pdbx_seq_one_letter_code
_entity_poly.pdbx_strand_id
1 'polypeptide(L)'
;TKDYSFGIEICEDLWSPLPASTQLAIQGAEIIFNLSSSNCVTGKHNFRQRMITQQSARVHCGYVYTSSGIGESTTDIVFSGSTYIAENGDMLEIGERFQMESSMVVSEIDVERLRIDRQRNTNFTHDKHGHFRHVQVAPLERSLEDAAEPLQFSGRPAGYSLGGPIHRHFTKTPFLPKKKDNDDYCEDVLNLQVHGILRRWQHTKAESLVIGISGGLDSTLALIVSILAADRLGYNRSQVIGVTMPGFGTSDRTYNNAIQMMEELGVSMHEIPIREMATQHLQDIGHDINTHDITYENAQARIRTLVLMDLANKYNGLVVGTGDMSELALGWATYCGDHMSMYGVNAGVPKTLVRYMVRYAAENIFGERLREILLDVIDTPVSPELLPTDENGNIAQITEDKVGPYELHDFFMYYFLRYGFTREKIAYMA
;
A
#
# COMPACT_ATOMS: atom_id res chain seq x y z
N THR A 1 -9.55 0.06 -22.65
CA THR A 1 -10.90 0.39 -23.19
C THR A 1 -10.78 0.72 -24.66
N LYS A 2 -11.76 0.31 -25.48
CA LYS A 2 -11.81 0.66 -26.91
C LYS A 2 -12.21 2.11 -27.14
N ASP A 3 -12.86 2.73 -26.14
CA ASP A 3 -13.41 4.08 -26.22
C ASP A 3 -12.81 4.96 -25.16
N TYR A 4 -12.28 6.12 -25.54
CA TYR A 4 -11.82 7.17 -24.66
C TYR A 4 -12.07 8.54 -25.30
N SER A 5 -12.14 9.58 -24.50
CA SER A 5 -12.30 10.95 -24.93
C SER A 5 -11.00 11.72 -24.75
N PHE A 6 -10.63 12.51 -25.73
CA PHE A 6 -9.46 13.36 -25.62
C PHE A 6 -9.76 14.82 -25.98
N GLY A 7 -8.95 15.72 -25.48
CA GLY A 7 -8.97 17.13 -25.82
C GLY A 7 -7.59 17.61 -26.27
N ILE A 8 -7.58 18.71 -27.01
CA ILE A 8 -6.34 19.31 -27.47
C ILE A 8 -6.29 20.75 -26.96
N GLU A 9 -5.17 21.12 -26.36
CA GLU A 9 -4.84 22.52 -26.08
C GLU A 9 -3.48 22.90 -26.69
N ILE A 10 -3.22 24.18 -26.83
CA ILE A 10 -2.04 24.64 -27.55
C ILE A 10 -1.13 25.44 -26.62
N CYS A 11 0.08 24.96 -26.47
CA CYS A 11 1.22 25.68 -25.88
C CYS A 11 0.90 26.42 -24.57
N GLU A 12 0.68 27.73 -24.64
CA GLU A 12 0.46 28.64 -23.51
C GLU A 12 -0.90 28.47 -22.83
N ASP A 13 -1.83 27.72 -23.41
CA ASP A 13 -3.10 27.39 -22.74
C ASP A 13 -2.88 26.75 -21.37
N LEU A 14 -1.82 25.92 -21.23
CA LEU A 14 -1.41 25.33 -19.96
C LEU A 14 -0.96 26.38 -18.92
N TRP A 15 -0.42 27.52 -19.36
CA TRP A 15 0.13 28.54 -18.48
C TRP A 15 -0.93 29.53 -17.96
N SER A 16 -2.11 29.47 -18.53
CA SER A 16 -3.25 30.25 -18.08
C SER A 16 -3.63 29.93 -16.62
N PRO A 17 -4.06 30.89 -15.80
CA PRO A 17 -4.65 30.62 -14.48
C PRO A 17 -5.83 29.62 -14.53
N LEU A 18 -6.57 29.57 -15.62
CA LEU A 18 -7.59 28.57 -15.94
C LEU A 18 -7.23 27.92 -17.28
N PRO A 19 -6.43 26.84 -17.27
CA PRO A 19 -6.03 26.16 -18.50
C PRO A 19 -7.22 25.60 -19.28
N ALA A 20 -7.11 25.59 -20.61
CA ALA A 20 -8.14 24.98 -21.48
C ALA A 20 -8.38 23.51 -21.14
N SER A 21 -7.34 22.79 -20.75
CA SER A 21 -7.42 21.41 -20.26
C SER A 21 -8.38 21.21 -19.08
N THR A 22 -8.57 22.22 -18.22
CA THR A 22 -9.56 22.15 -17.12
C THR A 22 -10.97 22.08 -17.68
N GLN A 23 -11.30 22.94 -18.63
CA GLN A 23 -12.63 22.95 -19.26
C GLN A 23 -12.87 21.69 -20.11
N LEU A 24 -11.84 21.25 -20.86
CA LEU A 24 -11.91 20.02 -21.65
C LEU A 24 -12.17 18.80 -20.76
N ALA A 25 -11.48 18.68 -19.62
CA ALA A 25 -11.64 17.57 -18.69
C ALA A 25 -13.03 17.56 -18.02
N ILE A 26 -13.56 18.74 -17.59
CA ILE A 26 -14.90 18.89 -17.03
C ILE A 26 -15.97 18.45 -18.05
N GLN A 27 -15.72 18.67 -19.34
CA GLN A 27 -16.60 18.24 -20.44
C GLN A 27 -16.37 16.80 -20.90
N GLY A 28 -15.51 16.05 -20.23
CA GLY A 28 -15.35 14.62 -20.41
C GLY A 28 -14.06 14.16 -21.06
N ALA A 29 -13.14 15.06 -21.44
CA ALA A 29 -11.85 14.63 -21.95
C ALA A 29 -11.05 13.89 -20.87
N GLU A 30 -10.60 12.69 -21.18
CA GLU A 30 -9.82 11.81 -20.29
C GLU A 30 -8.34 11.93 -20.57
N ILE A 31 -7.96 12.25 -21.80
CA ILE A 31 -6.58 12.50 -22.21
C ILE A 31 -6.50 13.90 -22.81
N ILE A 32 -5.50 14.67 -22.41
CA ILE A 32 -5.20 15.99 -22.95
C ILE A 32 -3.90 15.92 -23.74
N PHE A 33 -3.93 16.39 -24.97
CA PHE A 33 -2.77 16.59 -25.80
C PHE A 33 -2.42 18.09 -25.83
N ASN A 34 -1.20 18.44 -25.45
CA ASN A 34 -0.69 19.80 -25.57
C ASN A 34 0.40 19.86 -26.64
N LEU A 35 0.08 20.53 -27.73
CA LEU A 35 1.01 20.76 -28.84
C LEU A 35 1.70 22.11 -28.63
N SER A 36 2.97 22.08 -28.32
CA SER A 36 3.72 23.27 -27.89
C SER A 36 4.85 23.66 -28.85
N SER A 37 5.14 24.95 -28.83
CA SER A 37 6.38 25.51 -29.34
C SER A 37 6.96 26.43 -28.28
N SER A 38 7.37 25.80 -27.14
CA SER A 38 7.84 26.52 -25.96
C SER A 38 9.36 26.57 -25.93
N ASN A 39 9.94 27.76 -26.01
CA ASN A 39 11.38 27.96 -25.99
C ASN A 39 12.04 27.44 -24.71
N CYS A 40 13.30 27.10 -24.83
CA CYS A 40 14.12 26.61 -23.71
C CYS A 40 14.74 27.79 -22.96
N VAL A 41 14.54 27.81 -21.64
CA VAL A 41 15.17 28.74 -20.70
C VAL A 41 15.64 27.91 -19.50
N THR A 42 16.74 28.34 -18.86
CA THR A 42 17.27 27.65 -17.67
C THR A 42 16.21 27.51 -16.57
N GLY A 43 16.05 26.29 -16.06
CA GLY A 43 15.06 25.99 -15.03
C GLY A 43 13.62 25.74 -15.52
N LYS A 44 13.27 26.14 -16.76
CA LYS A 44 11.91 25.99 -17.31
C LYS A 44 11.49 24.54 -17.48
N HIS A 45 12.46 23.62 -17.67
CA HIS A 45 12.19 22.19 -17.79
C HIS A 45 11.51 21.63 -16.52
N ASN A 46 12.09 21.85 -15.35
CA ASN A 46 11.53 21.36 -14.08
C ASN A 46 10.22 22.05 -13.73
N PHE A 47 10.09 23.35 -14.09
CA PHE A 47 8.84 24.08 -13.89
C PHE A 47 7.71 23.49 -14.75
N ARG A 48 7.98 23.19 -16.02
CA ARG A 48 7.04 22.57 -16.96
C ARG A 48 6.59 21.19 -16.48
N GLN A 49 7.51 20.34 -16.01
CA GLN A 49 7.16 19.04 -15.44
C GLN A 49 6.18 19.18 -14.28
N ARG A 50 6.45 20.10 -13.33
CA ARG A 50 5.53 20.34 -12.21
C ARG A 50 4.16 20.82 -12.66
N MET A 51 4.10 21.71 -13.64
CA MET A 51 2.81 22.17 -14.18
C MET A 51 2.02 21.03 -14.81
N ILE A 52 2.66 20.21 -15.63
CA ILE A 52 2.02 19.07 -16.31
C ILE A 52 1.51 18.05 -15.29
N THR A 53 2.33 17.64 -14.33
CA THR A 53 1.92 16.69 -13.29
C THR A 53 0.82 17.26 -12.41
N GLN A 54 0.92 18.53 -12.01
CA GLN A 54 -0.11 19.19 -11.20
C GLN A 54 -1.45 19.30 -11.95
N GLN A 55 -1.42 19.66 -13.23
CA GLN A 55 -2.62 19.76 -14.04
C GLN A 55 -3.25 18.38 -14.26
N SER A 56 -2.44 17.38 -14.59
CA SER A 56 -2.88 15.98 -14.72
C SER A 56 -3.57 15.48 -13.44
N ALA A 57 -3.01 15.76 -12.25
CA ALA A 57 -3.59 15.42 -10.97
C ALA A 57 -4.90 16.16 -10.69
N ARG A 58 -4.91 17.48 -10.94
CA ARG A 58 -6.06 18.35 -10.63
C ARG A 58 -7.32 17.91 -11.37
N VAL A 59 -7.20 17.52 -12.63
CA VAL A 59 -8.33 17.19 -13.49
C VAL A 59 -8.45 15.68 -13.78
N HIS A 60 -7.70 14.85 -13.06
CA HIS A 60 -7.72 13.40 -13.22
C HIS A 60 -7.64 12.96 -14.68
N CYS A 61 -6.56 13.33 -15.38
CA CYS A 61 -6.39 13.03 -16.80
C CYS A 61 -5.01 12.45 -17.12
N GLY A 62 -4.94 11.75 -18.25
CA GLY A 62 -3.67 11.56 -18.97
C GLY A 62 -3.28 12.88 -19.64
N TYR A 63 -2.02 13.29 -19.51
CA TYR A 63 -1.53 14.51 -20.13
C TYR A 63 -0.30 14.24 -20.99
N VAL A 64 -0.44 14.46 -22.29
CA VAL A 64 0.60 14.22 -23.29
C VAL A 64 1.06 15.56 -23.83
N TYR A 65 2.32 15.88 -23.60
CA TYR A 65 2.93 17.14 -24.01
C TYR A 65 4.05 16.89 -25.03
N THR A 66 4.04 17.60 -26.11
CA THR A 66 5.15 17.61 -27.09
C THR A 66 5.49 19.04 -27.48
N SER A 67 6.76 19.33 -27.70
CA SER A 67 7.24 20.67 -28.06
C SER A 67 8.20 20.60 -29.24
N SER A 68 8.30 21.71 -29.95
CA SER A 68 9.22 21.91 -31.09
C SER A 68 10.64 21.45 -30.73
N GLY A 69 11.28 20.80 -31.68
CA GLY A 69 12.65 20.30 -31.60
C GLY A 69 13.69 21.33 -32.01
N ILE A 70 14.95 20.90 -32.07
CA ILE A 70 16.10 21.75 -32.36
C ILE A 70 16.00 22.40 -33.74
N GLY A 71 15.36 21.74 -34.71
CA GLY A 71 15.20 22.29 -36.07
C GLY A 71 14.34 23.55 -36.17
N GLU A 72 13.52 23.82 -35.16
CA GLU A 72 12.72 25.06 -35.05
C GLU A 72 13.48 26.22 -34.37
N SER A 73 14.69 25.96 -33.90
CA SER A 73 15.50 26.99 -33.21
C SER A 73 15.93 28.07 -34.18
N THR A 74 15.95 29.31 -33.66
CA THR A 74 16.36 30.51 -34.42
C THR A 74 17.62 31.12 -33.80
N THR A 75 18.03 32.29 -34.32
CA THR A 75 19.17 33.06 -33.76
C THR A 75 18.96 33.42 -32.28
N ASP A 76 17.70 33.67 -31.88
CA ASP A 76 17.37 34.23 -30.57
C ASP A 76 16.69 33.24 -29.64
N ILE A 77 16.13 32.13 -30.19
CA ILE A 77 15.30 31.18 -29.46
C ILE A 77 15.75 29.76 -29.73
N VAL A 78 15.96 29.00 -28.67
CA VAL A 78 16.31 27.57 -28.74
C VAL A 78 15.14 26.71 -28.26
N PHE A 79 14.85 25.66 -29.02
CA PHE A 79 13.86 24.63 -28.67
C PHE A 79 14.57 23.31 -28.36
N SER A 80 14.07 22.57 -27.38
CA SER A 80 14.72 21.36 -26.88
C SER A 80 14.03 20.04 -27.24
N GLY A 81 12.89 20.08 -27.93
CA GLY A 81 12.13 18.87 -28.23
C GLY A 81 11.55 18.17 -27.00
N SER A 82 11.16 18.93 -25.98
CA SER A 82 10.65 18.35 -24.72
C SER A 82 9.36 17.57 -24.95
N THR A 83 9.31 16.34 -24.49
CA THR A 83 8.14 15.45 -24.55
C THR A 83 7.89 14.84 -23.19
N TYR A 84 6.61 14.79 -22.75
CA TYR A 84 6.21 14.28 -21.46
C TYR A 84 4.89 13.51 -21.58
N ILE A 85 4.76 12.41 -20.84
CA ILE A 85 3.50 11.70 -20.63
C ILE A 85 3.26 11.60 -19.14
N ALA A 86 2.15 12.15 -18.66
CA ALA A 86 1.76 12.12 -17.26
C ALA A 86 0.35 11.54 -17.10
N GLU A 87 0.06 10.95 -15.96
CA GLU A 87 -1.25 10.41 -15.60
C GLU A 87 -1.54 10.69 -14.13
N ASN A 88 -2.63 11.40 -13.87
CA ASN A 88 -3.15 11.62 -12.51
C ASN A 88 -2.08 12.10 -11.49
N GLY A 89 -1.13 12.93 -11.94
CA GLY A 89 -0.05 13.48 -11.12
C GLY A 89 1.28 12.74 -11.21
N ASP A 90 1.29 11.52 -11.72
CA ASP A 90 2.51 10.76 -11.93
C ASP A 90 3.11 11.05 -13.31
N MET A 91 4.42 11.27 -13.38
CA MET A 91 5.14 11.34 -14.65
C MET A 91 5.46 9.92 -15.10
N LEU A 92 4.88 9.50 -16.23
CA LEU A 92 5.08 8.16 -16.78
C LEU A 92 6.36 8.12 -17.63
N GLU A 93 6.51 9.10 -18.55
CA GLU A 93 7.67 9.15 -19.45
C GLU A 93 8.15 10.58 -19.67
N ILE A 94 9.47 10.70 -19.86
CA ILE A 94 10.18 11.94 -20.17
C ILE A 94 11.09 11.69 -21.35
N GLY A 95 10.86 12.38 -22.45
CA GLY A 95 11.73 12.31 -23.63
C GLY A 95 13.08 13.00 -23.40
N GLU A 96 14.11 12.49 -24.05
CA GLU A 96 15.42 13.13 -24.09
C GLU A 96 15.32 14.45 -24.85
N ARG A 97 16.01 15.47 -24.32
CA ARG A 97 16.01 16.83 -24.87
C ARG A 97 17.24 17.07 -25.75
N PHE A 98 17.14 18.04 -26.63
CA PHE A 98 18.24 18.49 -27.51
C PHE A 98 18.71 17.41 -28.49
N GLN A 99 17.82 16.49 -28.89
CA GLN A 99 18.11 15.48 -29.89
C GLN A 99 18.19 16.13 -31.29
N MET A 100 19.19 15.73 -32.06
CA MET A 100 19.37 16.19 -33.46
C MET A 100 18.39 15.51 -34.40
N GLU A 101 17.92 14.34 -34.05
CA GLU A 101 16.97 13.54 -34.82
C GLU A 101 15.60 13.50 -34.11
N SER A 102 14.58 13.10 -34.85
CA SER A 102 13.24 12.90 -34.28
C SER A 102 13.26 11.78 -33.24
N SER A 103 12.71 12.07 -32.08
CA SER A 103 12.57 11.10 -30.97
C SER A 103 11.11 10.89 -30.63
N MET A 104 10.81 9.75 -30.03
CA MET A 104 9.47 9.39 -29.57
C MET A 104 9.54 8.72 -28.19
N VAL A 105 8.54 8.99 -27.36
CA VAL A 105 8.30 8.28 -26.11
C VAL A 105 6.97 7.55 -26.19
N VAL A 106 6.88 6.41 -25.54
CA VAL A 106 5.68 5.55 -25.54
C VAL A 106 5.35 5.14 -24.12
N SER A 107 4.09 5.26 -23.76
CA SER A 107 3.57 4.75 -22.49
C SER A 107 2.09 4.43 -22.62
N GLU A 108 1.53 3.72 -21.64
CA GLU A 108 0.10 3.41 -21.54
C GLU A 108 -0.55 4.33 -20.49
N ILE A 109 -1.69 4.92 -20.85
CA ILE A 109 -2.56 5.69 -19.94
C ILE A 109 -3.75 4.80 -19.54
N ASP A 110 -3.92 4.62 -18.22
CA ASP A 110 -5.01 3.83 -17.67
C ASP A 110 -6.30 4.66 -17.54
N VAL A 111 -7.06 4.73 -18.62
CA VAL A 111 -8.32 5.48 -18.68
C VAL A 111 -9.36 4.98 -17.66
N GLU A 112 -9.36 3.69 -17.35
CA GLU A 112 -10.28 3.13 -16.36
C GLU A 112 -9.95 3.65 -14.96
N ARG A 113 -8.69 3.71 -14.59
CA ARG A 113 -8.23 4.35 -13.34
C ARG A 113 -8.69 5.80 -13.25
N LEU A 114 -8.52 6.57 -14.33
CA LEU A 114 -8.94 7.97 -14.38
C LEU A 114 -10.46 8.13 -14.17
N ARG A 115 -11.26 7.25 -14.77
CA ARG A 115 -12.73 7.22 -14.60
C ARG A 115 -13.12 6.92 -13.15
N ILE A 116 -12.47 5.94 -12.54
CA ILE A 116 -12.72 5.56 -11.14
C ILE A 116 -12.38 6.72 -10.21
N ASP A 117 -11.23 7.37 -10.40
CA ASP A 117 -10.82 8.50 -9.55
C ASP A 117 -11.77 9.69 -9.70
N ARG A 118 -12.25 9.99 -10.91
CA ARG A 118 -13.30 11.01 -11.15
C ARG A 118 -14.62 10.67 -10.49
N GLN A 119 -15.05 9.41 -10.54
CA GLN A 119 -16.31 8.96 -9.89
C GLN A 119 -16.25 9.03 -8.37
N ARG A 120 -15.08 8.76 -7.78
CA ARG A 120 -14.86 8.81 -6.33
C ARG A 120 -14.68 10.23 -5.80
N ASN A 121 -14.23 11.14 -6.63
CA ASN A 121 -14.00 12.53 -6.26
C ASN A 121 -15.30 13.33 -6.42
N THR A 122 -16.00 13.56 -5.31
CA THR A 122 -17.27 14.31 -5.28
C THR A 122 -17.13 15.78 -5.67
N ASN A 123 -15.90 16.33 -5.65
CA ASN A 123 -15.61 17.69 -6.10
C ASN A 123 -15.37 17.78 -7.61
N PHE A 124 -15.21 16.64 -8.30
CA PHE A 124 -15.09 16.61 -9.74
C PHE A 124 -16.49 16.67 -10.37
N THR A 125 -16.86 17.82 -10.89
CA THR A 125 -18.16 18.03 -11.53
C THR A 125 -18.03 18.06 -13.03
N HIS A 126 -18.91 17.37 -13.74
CA HIS A 126 -19.03 17.45 -15.19
C HIS A 126 -19.90 18.63 -15.59
N ASP A 127 -19.40 19.48 -16.46
CA ASP A 127 -20.20 20.54 -17.08
C ASP A 127 -20.80 20.04 -18.41
N LYS A 128 -22.11 19.84 -18.39
CA LYS A 128 -22.86 19.41 -19.58
C LYS A 128 -23.16 20.54 -20.57
N HIS A 129 -22.92 21.79 -20.17
CA HIS A 129 -23.26 22.98 -20.94
C HIS A 129 -22.02 23.68 -21.52
N GLY A 130 -20.91 22.96 -21.62
CA GLY A 130 -19.66 23.52 -22.07
C GLY A 130 -19.63 24.00 -23.52
N HIS A 131 -18.62 24.81 -23.83
CA HIS A 131 -18.45 25.48 -25.12
C HIS A 131 -17.77 24.63 -26.19
N PHE A 132 -17.36 23.40 -25.89
CA PHE A 132 -16.64 22.55 -26.83
C PHE A 132 -17.57 21.63 -27.61
N ARG A 133 -17.28 21.52 -28.90
CA ARG A 133 -17.96 20.57 -29.78
C ARG A 133 -17.35 19.17 -29.61
N HIS A 134 -18.20 18.19 -29.31
CA HIS A 134 -17.80 16.78 -29.37
C HIS A 134 -17.82 16.28 -30.79
N VAL A 135 -16.70 15.74 -31.25
CA VAL A 135 -16.58 15.09 -32.54
C VAL A 135 -16.28 13.61 -32.30
N GLN A 136 -17.15 12.76 -32.81
CA GLN A 136 -16.92 11.33 -32.76
C GLN A 136 -15.95 10.95 -33.89
N VAL A 137 -14.82 10.35 -33.51
CA VAL A 137 -13.82 9.84 -34.43
C VAL A 137 -13.99 8.32 -34.48
N ALA A 138 -14.23 7.77 -35.67
CA ALA A 138 -14.27 6.33 -35.83
C ALA A 138 -12.87 5.75 -35.51
N PRO A 139 -12.80 4.59 -34.84
CA PRO A 139 -11.55 3.87 -34.71
C PRO A 139 -10.96 3.62 -36.09
N LEU A 140 -9.65 3.80 -36.23
CA LEU A 140 -8.95 3.28 -37.41
C LEU A 140 -9.08 1.76 -37.36
N GLU A 141 -10.04 1.23 -38.11
CA GLU A 141 -10.09 -0.20 -38.41
C GLU A 141 -8.92 -0.51 -39.35
N ARG A 142 -7.76 -0.80 -38.79
CA ARG A 142 -6.74 -1.55 -39.48
C ARG A 142 -7.28 -2.96 -39.69
N SER A 143 -7.50 -3.38 -40.93
CA SER A 143 -7.71 -4.79 -41.22
C SER A 143 -6.49 -5.58 -40.70
N LEU A 144 -6.71 -6.80 -40.25
CA LEU A 144 -5.61 -7.68 -39.84
C LEU A 144 -4.58 -7.90 -40.94
N GLU A 145 -4.94 -7.63 -42.17
CA GLU A 145 -4.09 -7.69 -43.40
C GLU A 145 -3.19 -6.43 -43.50
N ASP A 146 -3.66 -5.26 -43.11
CA ASP A 146 -2.85 -4.02 -43.06
C ASP A 146 -1.90 -3.97 -41.85
N ALA A 147 -2.10 -4.86 -40.89
CA ALA A 147 -1.20 -5.04 -39.74
C ALA A 147 0.07 -5.84 -40.07
N ALA A 148 0.20 -6.35 -41.30
CA ALA A 148 1.34 -7.16 -41.75
C ALA A 148 2.62 -6.33 -42.01
N GLU A 149 2.54 -4.99 -42.09
CA GLU A 149 3.73 -4.15 -42.07
C GLU A 149 3.92 -3.60 -40.63
N PRO A 150 4.90 -4.13 -39.88
CA PRO A 150 5.21 -3.55 -38.58
C PRO A 150 5.70 -2.13 -38.79
N LEU A 151 5.05 -1.15 -38.13
CA LEU A 151 5.72 0.09 -37.81
C LEU A 151 6.96 -0.31 -37.03
N GLN A 152 8.13 -0.24 -37.66
CA GLN A 152 9.41 -0.55 -37.03
C GLN A 152 9.71 0.52 -35.98
N PHE A 153 9.05 0.38 -34.83
CA PHE A 153 9.45 1.04 -33.62
C PHE A 153 10.33 0.06 -32.86
N SER A 154 11.64 0.27 -32.94
CA SER A 154 12.67 -0.37 -32.09
C SER A 154 12.37 -1.83 -31.70
N GLY A 155 12.08 -2.69 -32.68
CA GLY A 155 12.16 -4.15 -32.54
C GLY A 155 11.02 -4.87 -31.82
N ARG A 156 9.83 -4.28 -31.66
CA ARG A 156 8.67 -4.97 -31.08
C ARG A 156 7.47 -4.99 -32.03
N PRO A 157 6.82 -6.15 -32.22
CA PRO A 157 5.67 -6.28 -33.13
C PRO A 157 4.43 -5.57 -32.58
N ALA A 158 3.74 -4.84 -33.46
CA ALA A 158 2.44 -4.25 -33.17
C ALA A 158 1.35 -5.31 -33.17
N GLY A 159 0.84 -5.66 -32.00
CA GLY A 159 -0.33 -6.52 -31.84
C GLY A 159 -0.97 -6.22 -30.50
N TYR A 160 -1.90 -5.26 -30.47
CA TYR A 160 -2.74 -5.05 -29.29
C TYR A 160 -3.81 -6.16 -29.24
N SER A 161 -3.44 -7.32 -28.71
CA SER A 161 -4.37 -8.17 -27.99
C SER A 161 -4.23 -7.88 -26.50
N LEU A 162 -5.25 -8.12 -25.71
CA LEU A 162 -5.12 -8.27 -24.27
C LEU A 162 -4.03 -9.34 -24.04
N GLY A 163 -2.78 -8.92 -23.72
CA GLY A 163 -1.62 -9.81 -23.66
C GLY A 163 -0.37 -9.32 -24.40
N GLY A 164 -0.36 -8.12 -25.02
CA GLY A 164 0.85 -7.48 -25.54
C GLY A 164 1.76 -7.01 -24.39
N PRO A 165 3.08 -6.81 -24.65
CA PRO A 165 3.99 -6.31 -23.63
C PRO A 165 3.55 -4.92 -23.17
N ILE A 166 3.46 -4.73 -21.85
CA ILE A 166 3.20 -3.43 -21.23
C ILE A 166 4.52 -2.66 -21.21
N HIS A 167 4.52 -1.42 -21.72
CA HIS A 167 5.69 -0.53 -21.66
C HIS A 167 5.78 0.19 -20.33
N ARG A 168 4.65 0.35 -19.64
CA ARG A 168 4.56 0.96 -18.33
C ARG A 168 5.08 0.03 -17.25
N HIS A 169 5.87 0.57 -16.34
CA HIS A 169 6.35 -0.17 -15.17
C HIS A 169 5.37 -0.03 -14.00
N PHE A 170 4.89 -1.16 -13.48
CA PHE A 170 4.10 -1.22 -12.25
C PHE A 170 5.01 -1.60 -11.08
N THR A 171 4.89 -0.86 -9.96
CA THR A 171 5.63 -1.17 -8.74
C THR A 171 5.09 -2.48 -8.15
N LYS A 172 5.97 -3.46 -7.92
CA LYS A 172 5.60 -4.76 -7.33
C LYS A 172 5.05 -4.63 -5.91
N THR A 173 5.48 -3.62 -5.18
CA THR A 173 5.09 -3.34 -3.80
C THR A 173 4.42 -1.96 -3.71
N PRO A 174 3.16 -1.83 -4.17
CA PRO A 174 2.51 -0.52 -4.33
C PRO A 174 2.19 0.18 -3.00
N PHE A 175 2.20 -0.54 -1.88
CA PHE A 175 2.01 0.02 -0.55
C PHE A 175 3.31 0.55 0.08
N LEU A 176 4.47 0.20 -0.48
CA LEU A 176 5.73 0.68 0.07
C LEU A 176 6.09 2.06 -0.47
N PRO A 177 6.70 2.93 0.33
CA PRO A 177 7.11 4.26 -0.10
C PRO A 177 8.18 4.20 -1.18
N LYS A 178 8.14 5.16 -2.10
CA LYS A 178 9.26 5.38 -3.03
C LYS A 178 10.46 5.92 -2.25
N LYS A 179 11.67 5.48 -2.59
CA LYS A 179 12.92 5.83 -1.85
C LYS A 179 13.13 7.31 -1.52
N LYS A 180 12.47 8.25 -2.21
CA LYS A 180 12.58 9.70 -1.97
C LYS A 180 11.68 10.21 -0.84
N ASP A 181 10.61 9.50 -0.52
CA ASP A 181 9.56 9.96 0.41
C ASP A 181 9.45 9.03 1.62
N ASN A 182 10.53 8.32 1.94
CA ASN A 182 10.53 7.19 2.87
C ASN A 182 10.16 7.59 4.29
N ASP A 183 10.82 8.63 4.81
CA ASP A 183 10.70 9.01 6.22
C ASP A 183 9.35 9.68 6.48
N ASP A 184 8.96 10.65 5.66
CA ASP A 184 7.66 11.33 5.76
C ASP A 184 6.48 10.36 5.65
N TYR A 185 6.58 9.37 4.74
CA TYR A 185 5.54 8.36 4.57
C TYR A 185 5.40 7.45 5.80
N CYS A 186 6.51 6.97 6.35
CA CYS A 186 6.49 6.12 7.53
C CYS A 186 6.01 6.87 8.77
N GLU A 187 6.44 8.12 8.91
CA GLU A 187 5.97 9.00 9.97
C GLU A 187 4.46 9.22 9.87
N ASP A 188 3.92 9.48 8.68
CA ASP A 188 2.48 9.62 8.46
C ASP A 188 1.71 8.36 8.83
N VAL A 189 2.17 7.17 8.40
CA VAL A 189 1.53 5.88 8.74
C VAL A 189 1.50 5.68 10.25
N LEU A 190 2.64 5.85 10.94
CA LEU A 190 2.70 5.75 12.41
C LEU A 190 1.80 6.77 13.07
N ASN A 191 1.81 8.02 12.64
CA ASN A 191 0.98 9.06 13.18
C ASN A 191 -0.51 8.74 13.05
N LEU A 192 -0.94 8.20 11.91
CA LEU A 192 -2.33 7.76 11.70
C LEU A 192 -2.72 6.64 12.69
N GLN A 193 -1.87 5.61 12.84
CA GLN A 193 -2.11 4.52 13.78
C GLN A 193 -2.15 5.02 15.23
N VAL A 194 -1.14 5.80 15.65
CA VAL A 194 -1.00 6.34 17.00
C VAL A 194 -2.17 7.24 17.36
N HIS A 195 -2.55 8.19 16.49
CA HIS A 195 -3.68 9.07 16.77
C HIS A 195 -5.02 8.34 16.76
N GLY A 196 -5.17 7.30 15.96
CA GLY A 196 -6.35 6.46 15.99
C GLY A 196 -6.60 5.81 17.33
N ILE A 197 -5.59 5.09 17.88
CA ILE A 197 -5.72 4.44 19.19
C ILE A 197 -5.74 5.45 20.34
N LEU A 198 -4.91 6.49 20.28
CA LEU A 198 -4.86 7.57 21.27
C LEU A 198 -6.26 8.18 21.47
N ARG A 199 -6.93 8.54 20.37
CA ARG A 199 -8.27 9.14 20.44
C ARG A 199 -9.29 8.15 21.00
N ARG A 200 -9.20 6.88 20.67
CA ARG A 200 -10.07 5.84 21.21
C ARG A 200 -9.85 5.67 22.71
N TRP A 201 -8.61 5.61 23.14
CA TRP A 201 -8.22 5.48 24.55
C TRP A 201 -8.78 6.63 25.40
N GLN A 202 -8.57 7.88 24.95
CA GLN A 202 -9.13 9.05 25.65
C GLN A 202 -10.67 9.05 25.69
N HIS A 203 -11.32 8.67 24.56
CA HIS A 203 -12.77 8.73 24.46
C HIS A 203 -13.45 7.72 25.38
N THR A 204 -12.94 6.50 25.44
CA THR A 204 -13.50 5.43 26.30
C THR A 204 -13.15 5.61 27.76
N LYS A 205 -12.16 6.46 28.08
CA LYS A 205 -11.61 6.63 29.44
C LYS A 205 -11.08 5.31 30.04
N ALA A 206 -10.64 4.40 29.17
CA ALA A 206 -10.00 3.16 29.62
C ALA A 206 -8.72 3.49 30.38
N GLU A 207 -8.38 2.68 31.38
CA GLU A 207 -7.20 2.87 32.21
C GLU A 207 -5.97 2.20 31.63
N SER A 208 -6.17 1.25 30.73
CA SER A 208 -5.08 0.48 30.12
C SER A 208 -5.37 0.06 28.67
N LEU A 209 -4.30 -0.31 27.97
CA LEU A 209 -4.35 -1.07 26.70
C LEU A 209 -3.81 -2.47 26.96
N VAL A 210 -4.53 -3.50 26.53
CA VAL A 210 -4.13 -4.91 26.70
C VAL A 210 -3.81 -5.50 25.32
N ILE A 211 -2.61 -6.07 25.17
CA ILE A 211 -2.10 -6.55 23.89
C ILE A 211 -1.50 -7.94 24.06
N GLY A 212 -1.89 -8.87 23.19
CA GLY A 212 -1.22 -10.17 23.07
C GLY A 212 0.12 -10.00 22.34
N ILE A 213 1.22 -10.37 22.98
CA ILE A 213 2.57 -10.25 22.43
C ILE A 213 3.10 -11.65 22.12
N SER A 214 3.10 -12.01 20.84
CA SER A 214 3.63 -13.29 20.36
C SER A 214 5.15 -13.24 20.08
N GLY A 215 5.72 -12.06 19.94
CA GLY A 215 7.09 -11.86 19.43
C GLY A 215 7.17 -11.84 17.90
N GLY A 216 6.03 -11.86 17.20
CA GLY A 216 5.94 -11.69 15.75
C GLY A 216 5.73 -10.23 15.33
N LEU A 217 5.82 -9.97 14.01
CA LEU A 217 5.78 -8.62 13.41
C LEU A 217 4.55 -7.79 13.81
N ASP A 218 3.37 -8.40 13.76
CA ASP A 218 2.10 -7.69 13.94
C ASP A 218 1.90 -7.23 15.38
N SER A 219 2.17 -8.12 16.35
CA SER A 219 2.13 -7.77 17.77
C SER A 219 3.21 -6.74 18.15
N THR A 220 4.35 -6.80 17.48
CA THR A 220 5.45 -5.83 17.66
C THR A 220 5.02 -4.43 17.19
N LEU A 221 4.45 -4.31 15.97
CA LEU A 221 3.97 -3.01 15.49
C LEU A 221 2.84 -2.47 16.37
N ALA A 222 1.90 -3.32 16.78
CA ALA A 222 0.81 -2.92 17.69
C ALA A 222 1.33 -2.41 19.06
N LEU A 223 2.37 -3.04 19.58
CA LEU A 223 3.02 -2.59 20.83
C LEU A 223 3.73 -1.25 20.64
N ILE A 224 4.49 -1.08 19.56
CA ILE A 224 5.16 0.19 19.23
C ILE A 224 4.13 1.33 19.14
N VAL A 225 3.06 1.14 18.40
CA VAL A 225 1.99 2.14 18.24
C VAL A 225 1.34 2.49 19.59
N SER A 226 1.12 1.50 20.44
CA SER A 226 0.50 1.68 21.76
C SER A 226 1.40 2.45 22.72
N ILE A 227 2.70 2.19 22.70
CA ILE A 227 3.70 2.92 23.50
C ILE A 227 3.80 4.37 23.05
N LEU A 228 3.87 4.61 21.73
CA LEU A 228 3.90 5.96 21.19
C LEU A 228 2.61 6.74 21.51
N ALA A 229 1.47 6.06 21.59
CA ALA A 229 0.22 6.67 22.03
C ALA A 229 0.25 7.03 23.53
N ALA A 230 0.77 6.15 24.39
CA ALA A 230 0.95 6.43 25.80
C ALA A 230 1.88 7.63 26.04
N ASP A 231 3.04 7.64 25.38
CA ASP A 231 4.01 8.73 25.47
C ASP A 231 3.41 10.08 25.06
N ARG A 232 2.63 10.13 23.97
CA ARG A 232 1.95 11.35 23.50
C ARG A 232 0.85 11.83 24.43
N LEU A 233 0.20 10.94 25.16
CA LEU A 233 -0.79 11.28 26.16
C LEU A 233 -0.15 11.70 27.51
N GLY A 234 1.14 11.50 27.68
CA GLY A 234 1.82 11.64 28.97
C GLY A 234 1.40 10.56 29.97
N TYR A 235 0.92 9.43 29.49
CA TYR A 235 0.55 8.30 30.32
C TYR A 235 1.77 7.44 30.65
N ASN A 236 1.71 6.74 31.77
CA ASN A 236 2.78 5.82 32.12
C ASN A 236 2.73 4.61 31.17
N ARG A 237 3.88 4.19 30.63
CA ARG A 237 3.98 3.00 29.78
C ARG A 237 3.50 1.72 30.46
N SER A 238 3.50 1.68 31.81
CA SER A 238 2.89 0.58 32.57
C SER A 238 1.38 0.44 32.39
N GLN A 239 0.70 1.45 31.81
CA GLN A 239 -0.72 1.35 31.41
C GLN A 239 -0.90 0.57 30.11
N VAL A 240 0.18 0.27 29.38
CA VAL A 240 0.19 -0.70 28.29
C VAL A 240 0.56 -2.05 28.92
N ILE A 241 -0.35 -3.00 28.82
CA ILE A 241 -0.23 -4.35 29.39
C ILE A 241 0.06 -5.33 28.27
N GLY A 242 1.30 -5.77 28.16
CA GLY A 242 1.72 -6.80 27.24
C GLY A 242 1.51 -8.19 27.85
N VAL A 243 0.85 -9.07 27.13
CA VAL A 243 0.53 -10.42 27.58
C VAL A 243 1.15 -11.45 26.65
N THR A 244 2.15 -12.19 27.12
CA THR A 244 2.64 -13.36 26.39
C THR A 244 1.93 -14.62 26.86
N MET A 245 1.50 -15.44 25.94
CA MET A 245 0.68 -16.63 26.19
C MET A 245 1.28 -17.86 25.50
N PRO A 246 2.39 -18.41 26.05
CA PRO A 246 3.04 -19.56 25.45
C PRO A 246 2.07 -20.75 25.31
N GLY A 247 1.95 -21.24 24.07
CA GLY A 247 1.14 -22.42 23.68
C GLY A 247 2.02 -23.60 23.27
N PHE A 248 1.47 -24.50 22.50
CA PHE A 248 2.21 -25.69 22.02
C PHE A 248 3.23 -25.38 20.93
N GLY A 249 2.98 -24.34 20.11
CA GLY A 249 3.82 -23.97 18.97
C GLY A 249 4.75 -22.78 19.22
N THR A 250 4.79 -22.24 20.42
CA THR A 250 5.65 -21.10 20.75
C THR A 250 7.11 -21.49 20.72
N SER A 251 7.92 -20.84 19.88
CA SER A 251 9.38 -21.06 19.82
C SER A 251 10.12 -20.28 20.88
N ASP A 252 11.29 -20.75 21.28
CA ASP A 252 12.14 -20.02 22.27
C ASP A 252 12.55 -18.65 21.72
N ARG A 253 12.77 -18.51 20.42
CA ARG A 253 13.17 -17.25 19.79
C ARG A 253 12.07 -16.19 19.90
N THR A 254 10.85 -16.50 19.49
CA THR A 254 9.72 -15.56 19.56
C THR A 254 9.34 -15.24 21.00
N TYR A 255 9.39 -16.24 21.88
CA TYR A 255 9.18 -16.03 23.32
C TYR A 255 10.20 -15.05 23.91
N ASN A 256 11.49 -15.26 23.65
CA ASN A 256 12.55 -14.36 24.15
C ASN A 256 12.42 -12.96 23.57
N ASN A 257 12.11 -12.81 22.29
CA ASN A 257 11.85 -11.51 21.67
C ASN A 257 10.68 -10.79 22.32
N ALA A 258 9.59 -11.48 22.62
CA ALA A 258 8.44 -10.91 23.32
C ALA A 258 8.81 -10.37 24.70
N ILE A 259 9.50 -11.17 25.52
CA ILE A 259 9.92 -10.78 26.87
C ILE A 259 10.87 -9.57 26.83
N GLN A 260 11.96 -9.68 26.08
CA GLN A 260 12.98 -8.63 26.04
C GLN A 260 12.41 -7.31 25.48
N MET A 261 11.54 -7.37 24.50
CA MET A 261 10.88 -6.19 23.94
C MET A 261 9.97 -5.50 24.97
N MET A 262 9.16 -6.27 25.71
CA MET A 262 8.28 -5.74 26.77
C MET A 262 9.08 -5.12 27.92
N GLU A 263 10.17 -5.75 28.35
CA GLU A 263 11.08 -5.23 29.36
C GLU A 263 11.73 -3.92 28.95
N GLU A 264 12.29 -3.87 27.74
CA GLU A 264 12.98 -2.69 27.20
C GLU A 264 12.04 -1.51 26.99
N LEU A 265 10.78 -1.76 26.60
CA LEU A 265 9.76 -0.74 26.46
C LEU A 265 9.14 -0.27 27.79
N GLY A 266 9.36 -1.00 28.89
CA GLY A 266 8.86 -0.64 30.21
C GLY A 266 7.35 -0.77 30.39
N VAL A 267 6.74 -1.75 29.70
CA VAL A 267 5.30 -2.06 29.82
C VAL A 267 5.02 -2.98 31.01
N SER A 268 3.76 -3.01 31.47
CA SER A 268 3.34 -4.06 32.41
C SER A 268 3.27 -5.39 31.69
N MET A 269 4.00 -6.39 32.18
CA MET A 269 4.11 -7.70 31.53
C MET A 269 3.34 -8.77 32.30
N HIS A 270 2.58 -9.56 31.59
CA HIS A 270 1.97 -10.79 32.08
C HIS A 270 2.40 -11.97 31.21
N GLU A 271 2.86 -13.04 31.88
CA GLU A 271 3.08 -14.33 31.25
C GLU A 271 1.99 -15.29 31.71
N ILE A 272 1.19 -15.78 30.78
CA ILE A 272 0.06 -16.68 31.03
C ILE A 272 0.14 -17.88 30.09
N PRO A 273 0.84 -18.97 30.48
CA PRO A 273 0.91 -20.17 29.67
C PRO A 273 -0.49 -20.77 29.46
N ILE A 274 -0.85 -21.03 28.20
CA ILE A 274 -2.21 -21.55 27.85
C ILE A 274 -2.26 -23.06 27.68
N ARG A 275 -1.14 -23.77 27.82
CA ARG A 275 -1.05 -25.20 27.55
C ARG A 275 -2.03 -26.05 28.36
N GLU A 276 -2.12 -25.78 29.68
CA GLU A 276 -3.01 -26.50 30.56
C GLU A 276 -4.49 -26.25 30.21
N MET A 277 -4.86 -24.98 29.99
CA MET A 277 -6.20 -24.60 29.57
C MET A 277 -6.60 -25.25 28.24
N ALA A 278 -5.70 -25.23 27.26
CA ALA A 278 -5.94 -25.83 25.94
C ALA A 278 -6.05 -27.38 26.08
N THR A 279 -5.20 -28.02 26.87
CA THR A 279 -5.26 -29.44 27.12
C THR A 279 -6.59 -29.85 27.75
N GLN A 280 -7.01 -29.15 28.81
CA GLN A 280 -8.27 -29.42 29.50
C GLN A 280 -9.46 -29.23 28.55
N HIS A 281 -9.48 -28.13 27.78
CA HIS A 281 -10.53 -27.84 26.82
C HIS A 281 -10.65 -28.93 25.74
N LEU A 282 -9.52 -29.34 25.14
CA LEU A 282 -9.51 -30.41 24.15
C LEU A 282 -10.03 -31.73 24.72
N GLN A 283 -9.66 -32.08 25.94
CA GLN A 283 -10.18 -33.29 26.64
C GLN A 283 -11.69 -33.19 26.88
N ASP A 284 -12.19 -32.03 27.34
CA ASP A 284 -13.60 -31.82 27.64
C ASP A 284 -14.49 -31.96 26.41
N ILE A 285 -14.00 -31.59 25.23
CA ILE A 285 -14.71 -31.77 23.96
C ILE A 285 -14.43 -33.12 23.30
N GLY A 286 -13.63 -33.99 23.91
CA GLY A 286 -13.30 -35.34 23.42
C GLY A 286 -12.34 -35.35 22.22
N HIS A 287 -11.54 -34.29 22.06
CA HIS A 287 -10.53 -34.19 20.99
C HIS A 287 -9.20 -34.81 21.45
N ASP A 288 -8.59 -35.62 20.56
CA ASP A 288 -7.25 -36.18 20.82
C ASP A 288 -6.16 -35.08 20.62
N ILE A 289 -5.44 -34.81 21.69
CA ILE A 289 -4.35 -33.78 21.70
C ILE A 289 -3.23 -34.09 20.71
N ASN A 290 -3.07 -35.33 20.27
CA ASN A 290 -2.08 -35.70 19.26
C ASN A 290 -2.57 -35.45 17.82
N THR A 291 -3.84 -35.11 17.64
CA THR A 291 -4.42 -34.76 16.35
C THR A 291 -4.26 -33.25 16.15
N HIS A 292 -3.25 -32.84 15.38
CA HIS A 292 -2.92 -31.45 15.12
C HIS A 292 -3.71 -30.89 13.93
N ASP A 293 -5.04 -30.87 14.09
CA ASP A 293 -5.97 -30.33 13.09
C ASP A 293 -6.42 -28.89 13.39
N ILE A 294 -7.39 -28.40 12.63
CA ILE A 294 -7.93 -27.05 12.80
C ILE A 294 -8.61 -26.84 14.17
N THR A 295 -9.09 -27.88 14.81
CA THR A 295 -9.69 -27.82 16.16
C THR A 295 -8.60 -27.50 17.18
N TYR A 296 -7.47 -28.20 17.07
CA TYR A 296 -6.31 -28.02 17.90
C TYR A 296 -5.73 -26.59 17.78
N GLU A 297 -5.60 -26.05 16.54
CA GLU A 297 -5.12 -24.70 16.29
C GLU A 297 -6.10 -23.66 16.83
N ASN A 298 -7.38 -23.78 16.46
CA ASN A 298 -8.41 -22.79 16.80
C ASN A 298 -8.71 -22.72 18.30
N ALA A 299 -8.60 -23.84 19.03
CA ALA A 299 -8.77 -23.85 20.49
C ALA A 299 -7.76 -22.92 21.17
N GLN A 300 -6.49 -23.02 20.80
CA GLN A 300 -5.43 -22.15 21.35
C GLN A 300 -5.66 -20.67 21.04
N ALA A 301 -6.01 -20.35 19.79
CA ALA A 301 -6.26 -18.95 19.38
C ALA A 301 -7.45 -18.35 20.16
N ARG A 302 -8.54 -19.10 20.37
CA ARG A 302 -9.70 -18.63 21.15
C ARG A 302 -9.39 -18.48 22.64
N ILE A 303 -8.60 -19.37 23.22
CA ILE A 303 -8.16 -19.26 24.62
C ILE A 303 -7.31 -17.98 24.82
N ARG A 304 -6.40 -17.67 23.91
CA ARG A 304 -5.65 -16.41 23.94
C ARG A 304 -6.57 -15.20 23.93
N THR A 305 -7.57 -15.20 23.09
CA THR A 305 -8.57 -14.12 23.01
C THR A 305 -9.39 -14.01 24.29
N LEU A 306 -9.84 -15.13 24.85
CA LEU A 306 -10.57 -15.17 26.13
C LEU A 306 -9.73 -14.50 27.22
N VAL A 307 -8.47 -14.88 27.38
CA VAL A 307 -7.57 -14.30 28.38
C VAL A 307 -7.40 -12.79 28.20
N LEU A 308 -7.20 -12.32 26.97
CA LEU A 308 -7.03 -10.90 26.69
C LEU A 308 -8.29 -10.10 27.03
N MET A 309 -9.47 -10.58 26.68
CA MET A 309 -10.75 -9.92 26.96
C MET A 309 -11.04 -9.83 28.46
N ASP A 310 -10.76 -10.91 29.21
CA ASP A 310 -10.94 -10.91 30.66
C ASP A 310 -9.93 -10.02 31.38
N LEU A 311 -8.68 -9.96 30.91
CA LEU A 311 -7.70 -9.02 31.43
C LEU A 311 -8.11 -7.56 31.16
N ALA A 312 -8.65 -7.28 29.96
CA ALA A 312 -9.16 -5.93 29.67
C ALA A 312 -10.29 -5.54 30.62
N ASN A 313 -11.22 -6.46 30.92
CA ASN A 313 -12.25 -6.22 31.93
C ASN A 313 -11.64 -5.96 33.32
N LYS A 314 -10.67 -6.77 33.73
CA LYS A 314 -10.00 -6.68 35.02
C LYS A 314 -9.26 -5.34 35.21
N TYR A 315 -8.63 -4.84 34.16
CA TYR A 315 -7.81 -3.64 34.20
C TYR A 315 -8.50 -2.41 33.59
N ASN A 316 -9.82 -2.45 33.43
CA ASN A 316 -10.61 -1.37 32.79
C ASN A 316 -9.95 -0.89 31.48
N GLY A 317 -9.57 -1.83 30.64
CA GLY A 317 -8.74 -1.61 29.46
C GLY A 317 -9.44 -1.89 28.15
N LEU A 318 -8.73 -1.61 27.07
CA LEU A 318 -9.11 -1.96 25.69
C LEU A 318 -8.17 -3.04 25.17
N VAL A 319 -8.73 -4.09 24.55
CA VAL A 319 -7.93 -5.06 23.79
C VAL A 319 -7.53 -4.45 22.45
N VAL A 320 -6.22 -4.32 22.23
CA VAL A 320 -5.63 -3.85 20.98
C VAL A 320 -5.40 -5.05 20.06
N GLY A 321 -6.03 -4.99 18.89
CA GLY A 321 -5.87 -6.01 17.86
C GLY A 321 -4.57 -5.84 17.08
N THR A 322 -3.95 -6.97 16.78
CA THR A 322 -2.66 -7.03 16.09
C THR A 322 -2.79 -7.43 14.61
N GLY A 323 -3.92 -8.03 14.20
CA GLY A 323 -4.15 -8.49 12.83
C GLY A 323 -4.01 -7.37 11.81
N ASP A 324 -3.32 -7.64 10.72
CA ASP A 324 -3.07 -6.70 9.64
C ASP A 324 -4.13 -6.75 8.53
N MET A 325 -4.04 -5.83 7.57
CA MET A 325 -4.98 -5.74 6.45
C MET A 325 -4.96 -6.98 5.57
N SER A 326 -3.79 -7.60 5.35
CA SER A 326 -3.64 -8.74 4.46
C SER A 326 -4.29 -9.99 5.05
N GLU A 327 -4.11 -10.24 6.35
CA GLU A 327 -4.77 -11.32 7.08
C GLU A 327 -6.29 -11.16 7.09
N LEU A 328 -6.78 -9.94 7.35
CA LEU A 328 -8.20 -9.63 7.34
C LEU A 328 -8.83 -9.83 5.95
N ALA A 329 -8.14 -9.40 4.89
CA ALA A 329 -8.62 -9.54 3.51
C ALA A 329 -8.65 -11.00 3.04
N LEU A 330 -7.67 -11.81 3.45
CA LEU A 330 -7.60 -13.24 3.14
C LEU A 330 -8.53 -14.08 4.01
N GLY A 331 -9.03 -13.52 5.14
CA GLY A 331 -9.72 -14.31 6.16
C GLY A 331 -8.78 -15.29 6.88
N TRP A 332 -7.48 -15.00 6.90
CA TRP A 332 -6.46 -15.81 7.55
C TRP A 332 -6.42 -15.51 9.05
N ALA A 333 -7.43 -15.98 9.74
CA ALA A 333 -7.59 -15.82 11.18
C ALA A 333 -8.56 -16.87 11.73
N THR A 334 -8.41 -17.18 13.00
CA THR A 334 -9.38 -18.03 13.70
C THR A 334 -10.65 -17.24 14.04
N TYR A 335 -11.81 -17.68 13.56
CA TYR A 335 -13.08 -17.06 13.92
C TYR A 335 -13.31 -17.06 15.43
N CYS A 336 -13.67 -15.89 15.98
CA CYS A 336 -13.74 -15.63 17.42
C CYS A 336 -12.40 -15.87 18.17
N GLY A 337 -11.28 -15.75 17.47
CA GLY A 337 -9.93 -15.88 18.02
C GLY A 337 -9.10 -14.62 17.78
N ASP A 338 -7.97 -14.77 17.15
CA ASP A 338 -6.92 -13.77 16.98
C ASP A 338 -7.34 -12.48 16.27
N HIS A 339 -8.42 -12.48 15.46
CA HIS A 339 -8.97 -11.26 14.84
C HIS A 339 -9.87 -10.45 15.79
N MET A 340 -10.25 -11.01 16.94
CA MET A 340 -11.13 -10.33 17.88
C MET A 340 -10.37 -9.30 18.71
N SER A 341 -10.82 -8.04 18.64
CA SER A 341 -10.26 -6.95 19.43
C SER A 341 -11.28 -5.83 19.59
N MET A 342 -10.98 -4.88 20.47
CA MET A 342 -11.78 -3.68 20.64
C MET A 342 -11.30 -2.54 19.73
N TYR A 343 -10.03 -2.59 19.28
CA TYR A 343 -9.47 -1.67 18.29
C TYR A 343 -8.27 -2.31 17.57
N GLY A 344 -8.37 -2.52 16.26
CA GLY A 344 -7.30 -3.08 15.43
C GLY A 344 -6.37 -1.98 14.88
N VAL A 345 -5.22 -1.79 15.49
CA VAL A 345 -4.27 -0.73 15.08
C VAL A 345 -3.60 -0.99 13.74
N ASN A 346 -3.48 -2.25 13.33
CA ASN A 346 -2.86 -2.66 12.07
C ASN A 346 -3.86 -2.95 10.96
N ALA A 347 -5.17 -2.84 11.21
CA ALA A 347 -6.21 -3.25 10.26
C ALA A 347 -6.16 -2.57 8.88
N GLY A 348 -5.53 -1.40 8.80
CA GLY A 348 -5.31 -0.67 7.54
C GLY A 348 -3.89 -0.79 6.97
N VAL A 349 -3.03 -1.61 7.57
CA VAL A 349 -1.61 -1.75 7.19
C VAL A 349 -1.38 -3.15 6.61
N PRO A 350 -0.97 -3.29 5.33
CA PRO A 350 -0.71 -4.59 4.73
C PRO A 350 0.58 -5.23 5.28
N LYS A 351 0.69 -6.55 5.22
CA LYS A 351 1.81 -7.32 5.78
C LYS A 351 3.19 -6.84 5.32
N THR A 352 3.33 -6.50 4.04
CA THR A 352 4.59 -5.98 3.50
C THR A 352 4.98 -4.64 4.15
N LEU A 353 3.99 -3.79 4.42
CA LEU A 353 4.21 -2.51 5.09
C LEU A 353 4.46 -2.67 6.59
N VAL A 354 3.84 -3.66 7.27
CA VAL A 354 4.12 -3.96 8.69
C VAL A 354 5.62 -4.19 8.91
N ARG A 355 6.23 -5.06 8.11
CA ARG A 355 7.68 -5.34 8.16
C ARG A 355 8.51 -4.07 7.97
N TYR A 356 8.10 -3.24 7.03
CA TYR A 356 8.78 -2.00 6.73
C TYR A 356 8.67 -0.98 7.89
N MET A 357 7.49 -0.87 8.51
CA MET A 357 7.26 0.01 9.66
C MET A 357 8.03 -0.40 10.90
N VAL A 358 8.12 -1.70 11.19
CA VAL A 358 8.95 -2.20 12.30
C VAL A 358 10.44 -1.87 12.06
N ARG A 359 10.93 -2.02 10.83
CA ARG A 359 12.30 -1.61 10.46
C ARG A 359 12.53 -0.11 10.64
N TYR A 360 11.60 0.71 10.14
CA TYR A 360 11.67 2.15 10.32
C TYR A 360 11.73 2.56 11.80
N ALA A 361 10.89 1.95 12.63
CA ALA A 361 10.90 2.20 14.07
C ALA A 361 12.21 1.78 14.73
N ALA A 362 12.79 0.65 14.34
CA ALA A 362 14.08 0.17 14.83
C ALA A 362 15.22 1.13 14.48
N GLU A 363 15.20 1.70 13.27
CA GLU A 363 16.29 2.54 12.77
C GLU A 363 16.19 4.01 13.20
N ASN A 364 14.96 4.53 13.44
CA ASN A 364 14.73 5.97 13.62
C ASN A 364 14.14 6.37 14.98
N ILE A 365 13.55 5.45 15.74
CA ILE A 365 12.79 5.81 16.97
C ILE A 365 13.48 5.32 18.22
N PHE A 366 14.03 4.11 18.22
CA PHE A 366 14.51 3.44 19.41
C PHE A 366 16.03 3.33 19.51
N GLY A 367 16.53 3.11 20.74
CA GLY A 367 17.96 2.91 20.99
C GLY A 367 18.46 1.52 20.55
N GLU A 368 19.80 1.34 20.59
CA GLU A 368 20.51 0.20 20.01
C GLU A 368 19.95 -1.17 20.47
N ARG A 369 19.72 -1.34 21.78
CA ARG A 369 19.26 -2.61 22.33
C ARG A 369 17.90 -3.04 21.79
N LEU A 370 16.92 -2.11 21.73
CA LEU A 370 15.61 -2.42 21.16
C LEU A 370 15.69 -2.62 19.66
N ARG A 371 16.55 -1.86 18.99
CA ARG A 371 16.83 -2.02 17.57
C ARG A 371 17.26 -3.45 17.21
N GLU A 372 18.19 -4.04 17.97
CA GLU A 372 18.64 -5.42 17.76
C GLU A 372 17.48 -6.41 17.89
N ILE A 373 16.64 -6.27 18.91
CA ILE A 373 15.46 -7.13 19.12
C ILE A 373 14.48 -6.99 17.96
N LEU A 374 14.18 -5.76 17.52
CA LEU A 374 13.24 -5.51 16.42
C LEU A 374 13.76 -6.07 15.08
N LEU A 375 15.07 -6.01 14.84
CA LEU A 375 15.67 -6.61 13.64
C LEU A 375 15.59 -8.14 13.69
N ASP A 376 15.76 -8.77 14.86
CA ASP A 376 15.59 -10.22 15.02
C ASP A 376 14.12 -10.65 14.79
N VAL A 377 13.16 -9.83 15.24
CA VAL A 377 11.73 -10.05 14.92
C VAL A 377 11.48 -10.00 13.40
N ILE A 378 12.10 -9.06 12.69
CA ILE A 378 11.97 -8.92 11.22
C ILE A 378 12.51 -10.14 10.49
N ASP A 379 13.58 -10.74 10.99
CA ASP A 379 14.23 -11.90 10.39
C ASP A 379 13.58 -13.25 10.80
N THR A 380 12.56 -13.20 11.66
CA THR A 380 11.79 -14.39 12.05
C THR A 380 10.72 -14.70 10.99
N PRO A 381 10.59 -15.95 10.51
CA PRO A 381 9.55 -16.33 9.57
C PRO A 381 8.14 -16.10 10.14
N VAL A 382 7.22 -15.66 9.27
CA VAL A 382 5.81 -15.44 9.67
C VAL A 382 5.12 -16.80 9.86
N SER A 383 4.63 -17.05 11.08
CA SER A 383 3.95 -18.27 11.46
C SER A 383 2.85 -18.00 12.50
N PRO A 384 1.73 -18.74 12.47
CA PRO A 384 0.70 -18.63 13.51
C PRO A 384 1.14 -19.25 14.84
N GLU A 385 2.24 -20.01 14.89
CA GLU A 385 2.80 -20.67 16.09
C GLU A 385 1.78 -21.46 16.91
N LEU A 386 0.90 -22.19 16.23
CA LEU A 386 -0.15 -23.01 16.84
C LEU A 386 0.19 -24.50 16.83
N LEU A 387 1.03 -24.93 15.87
CA LEU A 387 1.54 -26.30 15.78
C LEU A 387 2.88 -26.44 16.52
N PRO A 388 3.14 -27.60 17.16
CA PRO A 388 4.41 -27.87 17.80
C PRO A 388 5.59 -27.65 16.83
N THR A 389 6.72 -27.15 17.35
CA THR A 389 7.98 -27.07 16.59
C THR A 389 8.47 -28.46 16.18
N ASP A 390 9.28 -28.54 15.14
CA ASP A 390 9.93 -29.79 14.72
C ASP A 390 10.96 -30.27 15.78
N GLU A 391 11.55 -31.44 15.57
CA GLU A 391 12.54 -32.05 16.48
C GLU A 391 13.79 -31.16 16.69
N ASN A 392 14.03 -30.21 15.81
CA ASN A 392 15.15 -29.25 15.88
C ASN A 392 14.74 -27.88 16.44
N GLY A 393 13.48 -27.72 16.90
CA GLY A 393 12.95 -26.47 17.42
C GLY A 393 12.56 -25.43 16.34
N ASN A 394 12.52 -25.81 15.06
CA ASN A 394 12.12 -24.93 13.99
C ASN A 394 10.59 -24.83 13.89
N ILE A 395 10.12 -23.72 13.33
CA ILE A 395 8.72 -23.45 13.05
C ILE A 395 8.19 -24.48 12.04
N ALA A 396 7.18 -25.26 12.44
CA ALA A 396 6.61 -26.33 11.63
C ALA A 396 5.68 -25.83 10.49
N GLN A 397 5.20 -24.59 10.58
CA GLN A 397 4.25 -24.03 9.64
C GLN A 397 4.61 -22.61 9.25
N ILE A 398 4.96 -22.40 7.98
CA ILE A 398 5.16 -21.08 7.39
C ILE A 398 3.85 -20.65 6.72
N THR A 399 3.36 -19.46 7.07
CA THR A 399 2.07 -18.96 6.56
C THR A 399 2.07 -18.85 5.03
N GLU A 400 3.14 -18.32 4.46
CA GLU A 400 3.23 -18.11 3.00
C GLU A 400 3.26 -19.41 2.18
N ASP A 401 3.63 -20.55 2.79
CA ASP A 401 3.51 -21.85 2.12
C ASP A 401 2.06 -22.29 1.91
N LYS A 402 1.14 -21.81 2.74
CA LYS A 402 -0.30 -22.13 2.64
C LYS A 402 -1.08 -21.09 1.82
N VAL A 403 -0.84 -19.81 2.07
CA VAL A 403 -1.61 -18.73 1.45
C VAL A 403 -0.92 -18.09 0.23
N GLY A 404 0.35 -18.39 0.03
CA GLY A 404 1.20 -17.73 -0.98
C GLY A 404 1.88 -16.46 -0.46
N PRO A 405 2.80 -15.88 -1.26
CA PRO A 405 3.58 -14.70 -0.86
C PRO A 405 2.71 -13.47 -0.58
N TYR A 406 2.92 -12.84 0.56
CA TYR A 406 2.19 -11.61 0.93
C TYR A 406 2.43 -10.44 -0.05
N GLU A 407 3.59 -10.36 -0.68
CA GLU A 407 3.85 -9.34 -1.71
C GLU A 407 2.84 -9.42 -2.86
N LEU A 408 2.49 -10.64 -3.27
CA LEU A 408 1.51 -10.88 -4.33
C LEU A 408 0.10 -10.52 -3.88
N HIS A 409 -0.28 -10.93 -2.66
CA HIS A 409 -1.58 -10.57 -2.08
C HIS A 409 -1.75 -9.07 -1.94
N ASP A 410 -0.74 -8.37 -1.42
CA ASP A 410 -0.76 -6.93 -1.23
C ASP A 410 -0.85 -6.20 -2.58
N PHE A 411 -0.16 -6.69 -3.61
CA PHE A 411 -0.29 -6.15 -4.96
C PHE A 411 -1.74 -6.25 -5.47
N PHE A 412 -2.36 -7.43 -5.36
CA PHE A 412 -3.75 -7.63 -5.77
C PHE A 412 -4.72 -6.78 -4.96
N MET A 413 -4.56 -6.73 -3.63
CA MET A 413 -5.42 -5.93 -2.76
C MET A 413 -5.33 -4.45 -3.06
N TYR A 414 -4.16 -3.92 -3.34
CA TYR A 414 -3.98 -2.51 -3.68
C TYR A 414 -4.86 -2.11 -4.86
N TYR A 415 -4.77 -2.85 -5.96
CA TYR A 415 -5.51 -2.53 -7.17
C TYR A 415 -7.00 -2.87 -7.06
N PHE A 416 -7.33 -3.96 -6.38
CA PHE A 416 -8.72 -4.35 -6.17
C PHE A 416 -9.47 -3.38 -5.23
N LEU A 417 -8.93 -3.11 -4.05
CA LEU A 417 -9.60 -2.28 -3.04
C LEU A 417 -9.59 -0.80 -3.42
N ARG A 418 -8.45 -0.31 -3.92
CA ARG A 418 -8.31 1.11 -4.23
C ARG A 418 -8.99 1.50 -5.54
N TYR A 419 -8.91 0.68 -6.55
CA TYR A 419 -9.40 1.00 -7.90
C TYR A 419 -10.57 0.12 -8.35
N GLY A 420 -10.88 -0.97 -7.69
CA GLY A 420 -11.93 -1.90 -8.11
C GLY A 420 -11.59 -2.60 -9.43
N PHE A 421 -10.30 -2.78 -9.73
CA PHE A 421 -9.89 -3.47 -10.96
C PHE A 421 -10.32 -4.93 -10.92
N THR A 422 -10.62 -5.49 -12.10
CA THR A 422 -10.90 -6.92 -12.24
C THR A 422 -9.63 -7.74 -12.01
N ARG A 423 -9.81 -8.98 -11.55
CA ARG A 423 -8.69 -9.90 -11.34
C ARG A 423 -7.87 -10.15 -12.61
N GLU A 424 -8.53 -10.18 -13.78
CA GLU A 424 -7.89 -10.37 -15.09
C GLU A 424 -6.96 -9.19 -15.41
N LYS A 425 -7.41 -7.95 -15.14
CA LYS A 425 -6.59 -6.75 -15.32
C LYS A 425 -5.41 -6.73 -14.36
N ILE A 426 -5.62 -7.07 -13.08
CA ILE A 426 -4.54 -7.09 -12.09
C ILE A 426 -3.50 -8.18 -12.45
N ALA A 427 -3.96 -9.37 -12.86
CA ALA A 427 -3.07 -10.43 -13.31
C ALA A 427 -2.27 -10.05 -14.57
N TYR A 428 -2.84 -9.23 -15.46
CA TYR A 428 -2.13 -8.70 -16.61
C TYR A 428 -1.07 -7.65 -16.24
N MET A 429 -1.26 -6.93 -15.14
CA MET A 429 -0.33 -5.92 -14.63
C MET A 429 0.81 -6.51 -13.80
N ALA A 430 0.60 -7.69 -13.16
CA ALA A 430 1.57 -8.41 -12.34
C ALA A 430 2.63 -9.15 -13.19
#